data_9a9256972ca9719d09029dc638131726
#
_entry.id   9a9256972ca9719d09029dc638131726
#
_cell.length_a   1.000
_cell.length_b   1.000
_cell.length_c   1.000
_cell.angle_alpha   90.00
_cell.angle_beta   90.00
_cell.angle_gamma   90.00
#
_symmetry.space_group_name_H-M   'P 1'
#
loop_
_entity.id
_entity.type
_entity.pdbx_description
1 polymer ?
#
loop_
_entity_poly.entity_id
_entity_poly.type
_entity_poly.pdbx_seq_one_letter_code
_entity_poly.pdbx_strand_id
1 'polypeptide(L)'
;MRQRLEEERKAGWAFYLHTTSDTPDGMVGVCHKTGEISHLFVTQSARGSGIGTKLLDFARKKLAEHARPWLAVLDVNTAAIGLYRRMGYLPDGVQNMYQPGMDVAFCKPCKELVMRYQPQDQG
;
A
#
# COMPACT_ATOMS: atom_id res chain seq x y z
N MET A 1 6.56 -12.39 8.75
CA MET A 1 7.15 -11.32 7.91
C MET A 1 8.40 -10.80 8.56
N ARG A 2 9.29 -10.28 7.77
CA ARG A 2 10.60 -9.86 8.23
C ARG A 2 10.82 -8.38 7.92
N GLN A 3 11.34 -7.63 8.90
CA GLN A 3 11.63 -6.22 8.72
C GLN A 3 12.91 -6.02 7.92
N ARG A 4 12.97 -4.97 7.11
CA ARG A 4 14.09 -4.64 6.25
C ARG A 4 14.48 -3.17 6.37
N LEU A 5 15.68 -2.84 5.90
CA LEU A 5 16.18 -1.49 5.63
C LEU A 5 16.21 -0.59 6.85
N GLU A 6 17.30 -0.68 7.56
CA GLU A 6 17.50 0.12 8.79
C GLU A 6 17.49 1.63 8.52
N GLU A 7 18.06 2.06 7.39
CA GLU A 7 18.18 3.49 7.10
C GLU A 7 16.83 4.16 6.87
N GLU A 8 15.82 3.42 6.43
CA GLU A 8 14.49 3.96 6.20
C GLU A 8 13.76 4.24 7.51
N ARG A 9 14.19 3.62 8.59
CA ARG A 9 13.58 3.82 9.90
C ARG A 9 13.70 5.25 10.39
N LYS A 10 14.76 5.96 10.00
CA LYS A 10 14.96 7.34 10.41
C LYS A 10 13.85 8.26 9.90
N ALA A 11 13.26 7.93 8.74
CA ALA A 11 12.14 8.65 8.17
C ALA A 11 10.79 8.09 8.63
N GLY A 12 10.80 7.14 9.57
CA GLY A 12 9.59 6.53 10.10
C GLY A 12 9.12 5.31 9.33
N TRP A 13 9.87 4.86 8.33
CA TRP A 13 9.50 3.73 7.49
C TRP A 13 10.00 2.41 8.05
N ALA A 14 9.19 1.39 7.90
CA ALA A 14 9.56 0.01 8.16
C ALA A 14 9.04 -0.85 7.01
N PHE A 15 9.87 -1.79 6.55
CA PHE A 15 9.53 -2.63 5.40
C PHE A 15 9.51 -4.09 5.84
N TYR A 16 8.53 -4.83 5.34
CA TYR A 16 8.31 -6.23 5.72
C TYR A 16 8.17 -7.08 4.47
N LEU A 17 8.73 -8.27 4.54
CA LEU A 17 8.61 -9.26 3.47
C LEU A 17 7.66 -10.37 3.90
N HIS A 18 6.85 -10.80 2.96
CA HIS A 18 6.11 -12.06 3.09
C HIS A 18 6.91 -13.13 2.35
N THR A 19 7.08 -14.28 3.00
CA THR A 19 7.81 -15.41 2.39
C THR A 19 6.98 -16.67 2.46
N THR A 20 7.11 -17.48 1.42
CA THR A 20 6.53 -18.82 1.37
C THR A 20 7.66 -19.78 1.08
N SER A 21 7.87 -20.76 1.97
CA SER A 21 8.95 -21.74 1.85
C SER A 21 10.32 -21.06 1.60
N ASP A 22 10.61 -20.03 2.40
CA ASP A 22 11.85 -19.25 2.34
C ASP A 22 12.03 -18.41 1.08
N THR A 23 11.02 -18.33 0.24
CA THR A 23 11.08 -17.50 -0.96
C THR A 23 10.25 -16.24 -0.74
N PRO A 24 10.85 -15.04 -0.86
CA PRO A 24 10.07 -13.81 -0.75
C PRO A 24 9.08 -13.70 -1.89
N ASP A 25 7.81 -13.46 -1.57
CA ASP A 25 6.74 -13.35 -2.56
C ASP A 25 5.88 -12.10 -2.40
N GLY A 26 6.17 -11.29 -1.40
CA GLY A 26 5.47 -10.04 -1.21
C GLY A 26 6.23 -9.09 -0.31
N MET A 27 5.86 -7.80 -0.38
CA MET A 27 6.49 -6.75 0.42
C MET A 27 5.47 -5.68 0.73
N VAL A 28 5.63 -5.03 1.88
CA VAL A 28 4.85 -3.84 2.23
C VAL A 28 5.70 -2.93 3.10
N GLY A 29 5.53 -1.62 2.91
CA GLY A 29 6.14 -0.61 3.74
C GLY A 29 5.09 0.16 4.52
N VAL A 30 5.41 0.56 5.74
CA VAL A 30 4.56 1.40 6.56
C VAL A 30 5.38 2.56 7.10
N CYS A 31 4.77 3.75 7.15
CA CYS A 31 5.40 4.92 7.72
C CYS A 31 4.70 5.27 9.03
N HIS A 32 5.41 5.07 10.15
CA HIS A 32 4.82 5.32 11.47
C HIS A 32 4.58 6.80 11.73
N LYS A 33 5.33 7.68 11.08
CA LYS A 33 5.15 9.12 11.26
C LYS A 33 3.88 9.64 10.59
N THR A 34 3.53 9.09 9.44
CA THR A 34 2.42 9.64 8.64
C THR A 34 1.21 8.73 8.56
N GLY A 35 1.36 7.45 8.91
CA GLY A 35 0.29 6.47 8.73
C GLY A 35 0.16 5.96 7.31
N GLU A 36 1.16 6.22 6.46
CA GLU A 36 1.13 5.78 5.07
C GLU A 36 1.53 4.32 4.92
N ILE A 37 0.82 3.61 4.06
CA ILE A 37 1.18 2.27 3.59
C ILE A 37 1.65 2.41 2.15
N SER A 38 2.79 1.82 1.83
CA SER A 38 3.37 1.93 0.50
C SER A 38 4.12 0.67 0.14
N HIS A 39 4.64 0.62 -1.08
CA HIS A 39 5.48 -0.49 -1.55
C HIS A 39 4.79 -1.84 -1.40
N LEU A 40 3.47 -1.85 -1.56
CA LEU A 40 2.72 -3.11 -1.53
C LEU A 40 2.94 -3.83 -2.86
N PHE A 41 3.59 -4.96 -2.78
CA PHE A 41 3.97 -5.72 -3.97
C PHE A 41 3.82 -7.21 -3.71
N VAL A 42 3.30 -7.92 -4.70
CA VAL A 42 3.20 -9.39 -4.68
C VAL A 42 3.77 -9.88 -5.99
N THR A 43 4.64 -10.90 -5.93
CA THR A 43 5.23 -11.45 -7.15
C THR A 43 4.13 -12.02 -8.05
N GLN A 44 4.39 -12.03 -9.36
CA GLN A 44 3.38 -12.49 -10.32
C GLN A 44 2.94 -13.92 -10.05
N SER A 45 3.87 -14.80 -9.69
CA SER A 45 3.56 -16.20 -9.42
C SER A 45 2.72 -16.39 -8.17
N ALA A 46 2.72 -15.41 -7.24
CA ALA A 46 1.98 -15.50 -5.99
C ALA A 46 0.67 -14.74 -6.01
N ARG A 47 0.37 -14.04 -7.10
CA ARG A 47 -0.88 -13.27 -7.21
C ARG A 47 -2.08 -14.21 -7.22
N GLY A 48 -3.17 -13.73 -6.66
CA GLY A 48 -4.41 -14.52 -6.57
C GLY A 48 -4.45 -15.47 -5.39
N SER A 49 -3.41 -15.49 -4.54
CA SER A 49 -3.34 -16.37 -3.38
C SER A 49 -3.71 -15.69 -2.06
N GLY A 50 -4.15 -14.42 -2.12
CA GLY A 50 -4.53 -13.68 -0.93
C GLY A 50 -3.40 -13.00 -0.19
N ILE A 51 -2.18 -13.00 -0.74
CA ILE A 51 -1.02 -12.41 -0.08
C ILE A 51 -1.18 -10.89 0.03
N GLY A 52 -1.70 -10.24 -1.00
CA GLY A 52 -1.95 -8.80 -0.98
C GLY A 52 -2.87 -8.40 0.17
N THR A 53 -3.94 -9.15 0.37
CA THR A 53 -4.88 -8.94 1.47
C THR A 53 -4.19 -9.12 2.82
N LYS A 54 -3.37 -10.17 2.95
CA LYS A 54 -2.62 -10.42 4.19
C LYS A 54 -1.64 -9.31 4.49
N LEU A 55 -0.92 -8.82 3.47
CA LEU A 55 0.04 -7.74 3.63
C LEU A 55 -0.64 -6.45 4.05
N LEU A 56 -1.77 -6.12 3.42
CA LEU A 56 -2.50 -4.91 3.75
C LEU A 56 -3.05 -4.95 5.17
N ASP A 57 -3.60 -6.08 5.58
CA ASP A 57 -4.10 -6.25 6.94
C ASP A 57 -2.96 -6.16 7.96
N PHE A 58 -1.84 -6.79 7.65
CA PHE A 58 -0.65 -6.71 8.50
C PHE A 58 -0.17 -5.27 8.65
N ALA A 59 -0.12 -4.53 7.53
CA ALA A 59 0.33 -3.14 7.54
C ALA A 59 -0.58 -2.27 8.42
N ARG A 60 -1.89 -2.45 8.28
CA ARG A 60 -2.86 -1.69 9.08
C ARG A 60 -2.65 -1.96 10.58
N LYS A 61 -2.40 -3.21 10.93
CA LYS A 61 -2.17 -3.58 12.33
C LYS A 61 -0.86 -3.01 12.85
N LYS A 62 0.17 -2.95 12.01
CA LYS A 62 1.44 -2.33 12.38
C LYS A 62 1.29 -0.82 12.60
N LEU A 63 0.31 -0.21 11.97
CA LEU A 63 0.00 1.21 12.12
C LEU A 63 -1.15 1.42 13.11
N ALA A 64 -1.21 0.62 14.16
CA ALA A 64 -2.32 0.70 15.14
C ALA A 64 -2.42 2.06 15.81
N GLU A 65 -1.33 2.82 15.87
CA GLU A 65 -1.34 4.18 16.42
C GLU A 65 -2.07 5.18 15.49
N HIS A 66 -2.32 4.81 14.25
CA HIS A 66 -3.06 5.62 13.28
C HIS A 66 -4.45 5.01 13.08
N ALA A 67 -5.49 5.75 13.45
CA ALA A 67 -6.85 5.26 13.28
C ALA A 67 -7.24 5.14 11.81
N ARG A 68 -6.63 5.95 10.96
CA ARG A 68 -6.95 6.01 9.54
C ARG A 68 -5.69 5.97 8.67
N PRO A 69 -5.03 4.82 8.59
CA PRO A 69 -3.90 4.69 7.68
C PRO A 69 -4.35 4.95 6.24
N TRP A 70 -3.41 5.33 5.40
CA TRP A 70 -3.75 5.74 4.04
C TRP A 70 -2.69 5.21 3.06
N LEU A 71 -3.07 5.19 1.80
CA LEU A 71 -2.16 4.79 0.73
C LEU A 71 -2.49 5.60 -0.52
N ALA A 72 -1.57 5.56 -1.47
CA ALA A 72 -1.75 6.22 -2.74
C ALA A 72 -1.71 5.18 -3.85
N VAL A 73 -2.54 5.35 -4.86
CA VAL A 73 -2.65 4.40 -5.96
C VAL A 73 -2.97 5.16 -7.24
N LEU A 74 -2.35 4.76 -8.34
CA LEU A 74 -2.67 5.35 -9.64
C LEU A 74 -4.10 4.98 -10.04
N ASP A 75 -4.83 5.93 -10.60
CA ASP A 75 -6.23 5.74 -10.96
C ASP A 75 -6.42 4.70 -12.07
N VAL A 76 -5.35 4.39 -12.81
CA VAL A 76 -5.39 3.35 -13.84
C VAL A 76 -5.23 1.95 -13.25
N ASN A 77 -4.84 1.83 -12.00
CA ASN A 77 -4.65 0.54 -11.34
C ASN A 77 -5.95 0.08 -10.70
N THR A 78 -6.90 -0.32 -11.54
CA THR A 78 -8.25 -0.67 -11.09
C THR A 78 -8.29 -1.90 -10.19
N ALA A 79 -7.38 -2.85 -10.41
CA ALA A 79 -7.32 -4.05 -9.57
C ALA A 79 -6.92 -3.70 -8.14
N ALA A 80 -5.92 -2.83 -7.98
CA ALA A 80 -5.49 -2.39 -6.65
C ALA A 80 -6.57 -1.57 -5.96
N ILE A 81 -7.23 -0.66 -6.70
CA ILE A 81 -8.31 0.14 -6.14
C ILE A 81 -9.42 -0.77 -5.62
N GLY A 82 -9.77 -1.81 -6.38
CA GLY A 82 -10.77 -2.78 -5.95
C GLY A 82 -10.39 -3.49 -4.67
N LEU A 83 -9.12 -3.91 -4.55
CA LEU A 83 -8.63 -4.55 -3.34
C LEU A 83 -8.73 -3.59 -2.15
N TYR A 84 -8.26 -2.36 -2.32
CA TYR A 84 -8.25 -1.39 -1.23
C TYR A 84 -9.66 -1.06 -0.77
N ARG A 85 -10.60 -0.91 -1.69
CA ARG A 85 -12.01 -0.69 -1.32
C ARG A 85 -12.58 -1.85 -0.51
N ARG A 86 -12.28 -3.08 -0.93
CA ARG A 86 -12.76 -4.27 -0.21
C ARG A 86 -12.18 -4.33 1.22
N MET A 87 -10.99 -3.78 1.40
CA MET A 87 -10.35 -3.77 2.71
C MET A 87 -10.70 -2.55 3.55
N GLY A 88 -11.62 -1.70 3.08
CA GLY A 88 -12.11 -0.58 3.86
C GLY A 88 -11.43 0.74 3.58
N TYR A 89 -10.66 0.86 2.51
CA TYR A 89 -9.99 2.11 2.12
C TYR A 89 -10.87 2.82 1.09
N LEU A 90 -11.22 4.06 1.39
CA LEU A 90 -12.11 4.86 0.53
C LEU A 90 -11.35 6.05 -0.03
N PRO A 91 -11.75 6.52 -1.23
CA PRO A 91 -11.08 7.67 -1.84
C PRO A 91 -11.10 8.91 -0.94
N ASP A 92 -9.97 9.60 -0.87
CA ASP A 92 -9.80 10.78 -0.03
C ASP A 92 -8.91 11.81 -0.73
N GLY A 93 -9.14 12.05 -2.00
CA GLY A 93 -8.47 13.08 -2.75
C GLY A 93 -7.42 12.58 -3.71
N VAL A 94 -6.69 13.53 -4.27
CA VAL A 94 -5.65 13.31 -5.26
C VAL A 94 -4.38 13.99 -4.75
N GLN A 95 -3.26 13.27 -4.80
CA GLN A 95 -2.01 13.82 -4.30
C GLN A 95 -1.09 14.28 -5.44
N ASN A 96 -1.11 13.60 -6.58
CA ASN A 96 -0.28 13.96 -7.73
C ASN A 96 -1.05 13.71 -9.02
N MET A 97 -0.69 14.45 -10.06
CA MET A 97 -1.21 14.26 -11.40
C MET A 97 -0.03 14.11 -12.35
N TYR A 98 -0.07 13.08 -13.16
CA TYR A 98 1.02 12.76 -14.09
C TYR A 98 0.55 12.91 -15.53
N GLN A 99 1.41 13.48 -16.37
CA GLN A 99 1.15 13.69 -17.79
C GLN A 99 2.19 12.93 -18.61
N PRO A 100 1.87 12.57 -19.86
CA PRO A 100 2.89 11.98 -20.75
C PRO A 100 4.10 12.90 -20.85
N GLY A 101 5.30 12.31 -20.82
CA GLY A 101 6.54 13.09 -20.92
C GLY A 101 7.12 13.58 -19.62
N MET A 102 6.49 13.32 -18.50
CA MET A 102 7.07 13.57 -17.19
C MET A 102 8.12 12.51 -16.86
N ASP A 103 8.85 12.69 -15.77
CA ASP A 103 9.90 11.76 -15.36
C ASP A 103 9.41 10.32 -15.23
N VAL A 104 8.14 10.15 -14.91
CA VAL A 104 7.51 8.84 -14.92
C VAL A 104 6.93 8.60 -16.31
N ALA A 105 7.28 7.48 -16.92
CA ALA A 105 6.88 7.19 -18.29
C ALA A 105 5.46 6.66 -18.35
N PHE A 106 4.48 7.56 -18.35
CA PHE A 106 3.07 7.20 -18.54
C PHE A 106 2.66 7.47 -19.97
N CYS A 107 1.91 6.55 -20.55
CA CYS A 107 1.43 6.68 -21.92
C CYS A 107 0.25 7.65 -22.01
N LYS A 108 -0.43 7.93 -20.91
CA LYS A 108 -1.58 8.84 -20.86
C LYS A 108 -1.65 9.49 -19.49
N PRO A 109 -2.37 10.60 -19.35
CA PRO A 109 -2.51 11.24 -18.05
C PRO A 109 -3.10 10.30 -17.01
N CYS A 110 -2.60 10.39 -15.78
CA CYS A 110 -3.15 9.62 -14.67
C CYS A 110 -3.01 10.40 -13.38
N LYS A 111 -3.79 10.01 -12.39
CA LYS A 111 -3.81 10.65 -11.09
C LYS A 111 -3.39 9.65 -10.03
N GLU A 112 -2.70 10.15 -9.02
CA GLU A 112 -2.41 9.35 -7.85
C GLU A 112 -3.48 9.64 -6.80
N LEU A 113 -4.36 8.67 -6.59
CA LEU A 113 -5.47 8.81 -5.65
C LEU A 113 -5.00 8.47 -4.25
N VAL A 114 -5.46 9.26 -3.28
CA VAL A 114 -5.29 8.92 -1.88
C VAL A 114 -6.50 8.11 -1.45
N MET A 115 -6.27 6.98 -0.80
CA MET A 115 -7.33 6.16 -0.23
C MET A 115 -7.04 5.98 1.25
N ARG A 116 -8.04 6.22 2.07
CA ARG A 116 -7.87 6.25 3.53
C ARG A 116 -8.78 5.23 4.18
N TYR A 117 -8.23 4.50 5.14
CA TYR A 117 -8.97 3.50 5.85
C TYR A 117 -10.11 4.14 6.66
N GLN A 118 -11.32 3.58 6.51
CA GLN A 118 -12.47 3.98 7.29
C GLN A 118 -12.83 2.83 8.21
N PRO A 119 -12.53 2.94 9.51
CA PRO A 119 -12.89 1.88 10.44
C PRO A 119 -14.39 1.64 10.39
N GLN A 120 -14.78 0.37 10.41
CA GLN A 120 -16.18 0.02 10.47
C GLN A 120 -16.74 0.49 11.79
N ASP A 121 -17.91 1.12 11.72
CA ASP A 121 -18.64 1.48 12.93
C ASP A 121 -19.26 0.23 13.50
N GLN A 122 -18.91 -0.08 14.74
CA GLN A 122 -19.40 -1.28 15.41
C GLN A 122 -20.71 -1.05 16.16
N GLY A 123 -21.17 0.18 16.11
CA GLY A 123 -22.40 0.57 16.81
C GLY A 123 -23.66 -0.01 16.24
#